data_cce8c0f9d98e918b624467b822fc7b79
#
_entry.id   cce8c0f9d98e918b624467b822fc7b79
#
_cell.length_a   1.000
_cell.length_b   1.000
_cell.length_c   1.000
_cell.angle_alpha   90.00
_cell.angle_beta   90.00
_cell.angle_gamma   90.00
#
_symmetry.space_group_name_H-M   'P 1'
#
loop_
_entity.id
_entity.type
_entity.pdbx_description
1 polymer ?
#
loop_
_entity_poly.entity_id
_entity_poly.type
_entity_poly.pdbx_seq_one_letter_code
_entity_poly.pdbx_strand_id
1 'polypeptide(L)'
;MTLKELMQKRTALAAEMRSLHDSVGEGTMTGEQRSKWEEMRSAHNLLQDQIDRELELRSQDQRFVEDNAPAHAEQRGHEGGERSQDEQRSAACESFMRRGLGDLTSAERKVMEEMRAQAASIGDKGGYTVATTLMGKVLERMKAYGGIASVSQALVTDAGNVIEWATSDGTEEMGELVGENVAATEGDVLFGTDSLGAHKISSKMIRVSNSLLADSSVDLEAFMAARIASRIGRGKAHYLVKGTGTGSPVQPRGLEASAAVGKVTASAAALTWQEINALIHSIDPAYRSAPQFRLAFNDATLQLIEELVDANGRPLWLPSIDADRPATILKQRYVVDQAIADIGESAKFMFAGDFEQFIVRDVRAMTMLRLAERYAEFDQTAFLTFHRFGCVLQDTAAIKALQGKPL
;
A
#
# COMPACT_ATOMS: atom_id res chain seq x y z
N MET A 1 41.20 5.02 25.81
CA MET A 1 40.88 3.86 24.92
C MET A 1 39.53 4.13 24.31
N THR A 2 39.34 3.88 23.05
CA THR A 2 38.02 4.03 22.39
C THR A 2 37.10 2.87 22.75
N LEU A 3 35.80 3.09 22.76
CA LEU A 3 34.77 2.05 23.04
C LEU A 3 34.97 0.81 22.18
N LYS A 4 35.35 1.01 20.90
CA LYS A 4 35.67 -0.08 19.96
C LYS A 4 36.87 -0.92 20.39
N GLU A 5 37.91 -0.30 20.89
CA GLU A 5 39.12 -1.01 21.41
C GLU A 5 38.79 -1.78 22.69
N LEU A 6 37.96 -1.24 23.58
CA LEU A 6 37.51 -1.95 24.79
C LEU A 6 36.69 -3.18 24.44
N MET A 7 35.75 -3.07 23.49
CA MET A 7 34.94 -4.19 23.01
C MET A 7 35.79 -5.27 22.33
N GLN A 8 36.81 -4.90 21.54
CA GLN A 8 37.72 -5.85 20.90
C GLN A 8 38.55 -6.60 21.95
N LYS A 9 39.07 -5.91 22.96
CA LYS A 9 39.84 -6.54 24.04
C LYS A 9 39.00 -7.52 24.87
N ARG A 10 37.74 -7.12 25.20
CA ARG A 10 36.80 -8.02 25.88
C ARG A 10 36.54 -9.28 25.09
N THR A 11 36.34 -9.16 23.76
CA THR A 11 36.03 -10.29 22.87
C THR A 11 37.24 -11.24 22.76
N ALA A 12 38.45 -10.69 22.67
CA ALA A 12 39.68 -11.48 22.65
C ALA A 12 39.86 -12.26 23.97
N LEU A 13 39.69 -11.60 25.12
CA LEU A 13 39.78 -12.23 26.41
C LEU A 13 38.71 -13.31 26.65
N ALA A 14 37.52 -13.10 26.16
CA ALA A 14 36.46 -14.11 26.18
C ALA A 14 36.77 -15.33 25.32
N ALA A 15 37.46 -15.14 24.18
CA ALA A 15 37.95 -16.26 23.35
C ALA A 15 39.07 -17.06 24.07
N GLU A 16 39.99 -16.39 24.76
CA GLU A 16 41.02 -17.04 25.56
C GLU A 16 40.42 -17.84 26.74
N MET A 17 39.43 -17.29 27.41
CA MET A 17 38.70 -18.01 28.46
C MET A 17 38.01 -19.26 27.93
N ARG A 18 37.40 -19.19 26.75
CA ARG A 18 36.80 -20.38 26.12
C ARG A 18 37.83 -21.43 25.77
N SER A 19 38.96 -21.02 25.18
CA SER A 19 40.05 -21.97 24.83
C SER A 19 40.61 -22.64 26.06
N LEU A 20 40.74 -21.94 27.20
CA LEU A 20 41.17 -22.53 28.46
C LEU A 20 40.11 -23.52 28.98
N HIS A 21 38.84 -23.19 28.92
CA HIS A 21 37.76 -24.08 29.30
C HIS A 21 37.73 -25.35 28.46
N ASP A 22 37.84 -25.21 27.15
CA ASP A 22 37.86 -26.35 26.20
C ASP A 22 39.08 -27.24 26.42
N SER A 23 40.23 -26.67 26.84
CA SER A 23 41.43 -27.44 27.14
C SER A 23 41.34 -28.31 28.43
N VAL A 24 40.39 -27.94 29.33
CA VAL A 24 40.15 -28.70 30.57
C VAL A 24 39.18 -29.87 30.33
N GLY A 25 38.29 -29.78 29.35
CA GLY A 25 37.30 -30.82 29.04
C GLY A 25 36.39 -31.14 30.24
N GLU A 26 36.08 -32.42 30.43
CA GLU A 26 35.27 -32.94 31.56
C GLU A 26 36.06 -33.08 32.88
N GLY A 27 37.35 -32.69 32.91
CA GLY A 27 38.19 -32.79 34.09
C GLY A 27 38.08 -31.63 35.07
N THR A 28 38.69 -31.77 36.27
CA THR A 28 38.82 -30.68 37.24
C THR A 28 40.02 -29.80 36.91
N MET A 29 39.85 -28.47 36.94
CA MET A 29 40.94 -27.50 36.72
C MET A 29 42.06 -27.69 37.73
N THR A 30 43.27 -27.64 37.27
CA THR A 30 44.46 -27.60 38.13
C THR A 30 44.54 -26.26 38.87
N GLY A 31 45.32 -26.18 39.94
CA GLY A 31 45.45 -24.94 40.72
C GLY A 31 45.90 -23.74 39.90
N GLU A 32 46.86 -23.95 38.96
CA GLU A 32 47.36 -22.90 38.06
C GLU A 32 46.32 -22.47 37.03
N GLN A 33 45.57 -23.41 36.50
CA GLN A 33 44.45 -23.10 35.54
C GLN A 33 43.32 -22.32 36.22
N ARG A 34 43.03 -22.63 37.50
CA ARG A 34 42.02 -21.91 38.27
C ARG A 34 42.48 -20.46 38.56
N SER A 35 43.72 -20.27 38.98
CA SER A 35 44.28 -18.92 39.19
C SER A 35 44.22 -18.08 37.91
N LYS A 36 44.64 -18.66 36.77
CA LYS A 36 44.61 -17.99 35.47
C LYS A 36 43.17 -17.68 35.01
N TRP A 37 42.22 -18.57 35.28
CA TRP A 37 40.80 -18.34 35.01
C TRP A 37 40.23 -17.18 35.83
N GLU A 38 40.57 -17.10 37.13
CA GLU A 38 40.08 -16.02 38.01
C GLU A 38 40.68 -14.66 37.61
N GLU A 39 41.96 -14.61 37.18
CA GLU A 39 42.59 -13.41 36.64
C GLU A 39 41.91 -12.93 35.36
N MET A 40 41.65 -13.83 34.41
CA MET A 40 40.96 -13.49 33.16
C MET A 40 39.53 -13.06 33.43
N ARG A 41 38.82 -13.69 34.36
CA ARG A 41 37.46 -13.32 34.75
C ARG A 41 37.42 -11.93 35.38
N SER A 42 38.35 -11.60 36.25
CA SER A 42 38.46 -10.27 36.87
C SER A 42 38.74 -9.18 35.82
N ALA A 43 39.66 -9.46 34.90
CA ALA A 43 39.97 -8.56 33.78
C ALA A 43 38.77 -8.37 32.83
N HIS A 44 38.04 -9.43 32.54
CA HIS A 44 36.82 -9.36 31.71
C HIS A 44 35.73 -8.49 32.38
N ASN A 45 35.50 -8.67 33.67
CA ASN A 45 34.50 -7.86 34.40
C ASN A 45 34.91 -6.39 34.45
N LEU A 46 36.18 -6.07 34.64
CA LEU A 46 36.68 -4.71 34.65
C LEU A 46 36.54 -4.02 33.28
N LEU A 47 36.77 -4.75 32.17
CA LEU A 47 36.50 -4.24 30.84
C LEU A 47 35.00 -4.04 30.57
N GLN A 48 34.17 -4.94 31.07
CA GLN A 48 32.71 -4.79 30.98
C GLN A 48 32.21 -3.52 31.71
N ASP A 49 32.66 -3.31 32.94
CA ASP A 49 32.32 -2.11 33.74
C ASP A 49 32.82 -0.81 33.07
N GLN A 50 33.93 -0.85 32.35
CA GLN A 50 34.40 0.31 31.58
C GLN A 50 33.53 0.58 30.35
N ILE A 51 33.12 -0.47 29.65
CA ILE A 51 32.20 -0.36 28.50
C ILE A 51 30.85 0.18 28.95
N ASP A 52 30.29 -0.33 30.02
CA ASP A 52 28.97 0.08 30.52
C ASP A 52 28.97 1.55 30.98
N ARG A 53 30.04 1.99 31.67
CA ARG A 53 30.21 3.42 32.03
C ARG A 53 30.32 4.32 30.80
N GLU A 54 31.05 3.91 29.79
CA GLU A 54 31.20 4.70 28.55
C GLU A 54 29.89 4.79 27.77
N LEU A 55 29.09 3.71 27.75
CA LEU A 55 27.75 3.69 27.16
C LEU A 55 26.77 4.58 27.95
N GLU A 56 26.85 4.54 29.28
CA GLU A 56 26.02 5.39 30.13
C GLU A 56 26.31 6.87 29.95
N LEU A 57 27.61 7.25 29.92
CA LEU A 57 28.02 8.64 29.64
C LEU A 57 27.51 9.10 28.28
N ARG A 58 27.62 8.29 27.23
CA ARG A 58 27.09 8.63 25.91
C ARG A 58 25.58 8.78 25.89
N SER A 59 24.88 7.96 26.64
CA SER A 59 23.41 8.07 26.77
C SER A 59 22.98 9.35 27.52
N GLN A 60 23.77 9.79 28.51
CA GLN A 60 23.55 11.05 29.20
C GLN A 60 23.85 12.25 28.33
N ASP A 61 24.94 12.20 27.54
CA ASP A 61 25.27 13.24 26.55
C ASP A 61 24.17 13.39 25.50
N GLN A 62 23.60 12.28 25.00
CA GLN A 62 22.48 12.33 24.09
C GLN A 62 21.22 12.98 24.70
N ARG A 63 20.86 12.60 25.93
CA ARG A 63 19.73 13.21 26.65
C ARG A 63 19.98 14.69 26.94
N PHE A 64 21.21 15.05 27.30
CA PHE A 64 21.56 16.46 27.53
C PHE A 64 21.44 17.31 26.25
N VAL A 65 21.74 16.75 25.10
CA VAL A 65 21.55 17.40 23.79
C VAL A 65 20.07 17.51 23.44
N GLU A 66 19.26 16.49 23.73
CA GLU A 66 17.80 16.51 23.50
C GLU A 66 17.09 17.51 24.42
N ASP A 67 17.42 17.56 25.71
CA ASP A 67 16.79 18.44 26.71
C ASP A 67 17.15 19.92 26.53
N ASN A 68 18.33 20.23 25.96
CA ASN A 68 18.80 21.59 25.75
C ASN A 68 18.67 22.06 24.28
N ALA A 69 17.98 21.35 23.41
CA ALA A 69 17.73 21.80 22.07
C ALA A 69 16.81 23.03 22.08
N PRO A 70 17.25 24.20 21.55
CA PRO A 70 16.39 25.38 21.49
C PRO A 70 15.21 25.10 20.56
N ALA A 71 14.00 25.44 21.01
CA ALA A 71 12.74 25.22 20.32
C ALA A 71 12.60 25.89 18.93
N HIS A 72 13.62 26.59 18.47
CA HIS A 72 13.71 27.29 17.19
C HIS A 72 15.15 27.24 16.64
N ALA A 73 15.54 26.09 16.07
CA ALA A 73 16.66 26.02 15.15
C ALA A 73 16.16 25.51 13.81
N GLU A 74 15.49 26.40 13.07
CA GLU A 74 15.32 26.22 11.64
C GLU A 74 16.70 26.16 10.97
N GLN A 75 16.94 25.01 10.34
CA GLN A 75 17.76 24.85 9.13
C GLN A 75 19.03 25.70 8.99
N ARG A 76 20.13 25.22 9.53
CA ARG A 76 21.44 25.38 8.88
C ARG A 76 22.36 24.21 9.24
N GLY A 77 22.68 23.39 8.22
CA GLY A 77 23.94 22.64 8.12
C GLY A 77 24.18 21.59 9.19
N HIS A 78 23.65 20.38 9.03
CA HIS A 78 24.13 19.21 9.74
C HIS A 78 25.20 18.52 8.90
N GLU A 79 26.45 18.87 9.15
CA GLU A 79 27.57 18.00 8.79
C GLU A 79 27.79 17.03 9.96
N GLY A 80 27.59 15.71 9.74
CA GLY A 80 28.21 14.67 10.55
C GLY A 80 27.34 13.66 11.27
N GLY A 81 26.02 13.55 11.01
CA GLY A 81 25.25 12.37 11.44
C GLY A 81 25.01 11.44 10.25
N GLU A 82 25.28 10.15 10.36
CA GLU A 82 24.86 9.17 9.35
C GLU A 82 23.32 9.24 9.22
N ARG A 83 22.85 9.86 8.15
CA ARG A 83 21.42 9.89 7.80
C ARG A 83 20.91 8.46 7.68
N SER A 84 19.72 8.21 8.14
CA SER A 84 19.10 6.90 7.93
C SER A 84 19.07 6.54 6.43
N GLN A 85 19.09 5.26 6.08
CA GLN A 85 19.07 4.83 4.67
C GLN A 85 17.90 5.44 3.90
N ASP A 86 16.75 5.61 4.55
CA ASP A 86 15.57 6.19 3.92
C ASP A 86 15.70 7.70 3.71
N GLU A 87 16.34 8.42 4.63
CA GLU A 87 16.66 9.84 4.45
C GLU A 87 17.68 10.07 3.34
N GLN A 88 18.68 9.20 3.25
CA GLN A 88 19.68 9.24 2.15
C GLN A 88 19.02 8.99 0.79
N ARG A 89 18.09 8.03 0.72
CA ARG A 89 17.30 7.74 -0.50
C ARG A 89 16.37 8.89 -0.88
N SER A 90 15.70 9.51 0.09
CA SER A 90 14.84 10.66 -0.12
C SER A 90 15.64 11.86 -0.61
N ALA A 91 16.77 12.20 0.03
CA ALA A 91 17.66 13.27 -0.39
C ALA A 91 18.25 13.05 -1.78
N ALA A 92 18.68 11.82 -2.09
CA ALA A 92 19.18 11.47 -3.43
C ALA A 92 18.08 11.59 -4.50
N CYS A 93 16.85 11.20 -4.18
CA CYS A 93 15.70 11.35 -5.08
C CYS A 93 15.34 12.82 -5.32
N GLU A 94 15.35 13.65 -4.28
CA GLU A 94 15.11 15.08 -4.40
C GLU A 94 16.20 15.77 -5.21
N SER A 95 17.48 15.47 -4.96
CA SER A 95 18.62 15.98 -5.74
C SER A 95 18.52 15.58 -7.21
N PHE A 96 18.09 14.33 -7.49
CA PHE A 96 17.83 13.87 -8.85
C PHE A 96 16.68 14.64 -9.52
N MET A 97 15.58 14.90 -8.81
CA MET A 97 14.45 15.65 -9.35
C MET A 97 14.86 17.10 -9.69
N ARG A 98 15.65 17.76 -8.83
CA ARG A 98 16.09 19.15 -9.02
C ARG A 98 17.16 19.29 -10.09
N ARG A 99 18.25 18.51 -10.01
CA ARG A 99 19.48 18.72 -10.78
C ARG A 99 19.68 17.70 -11.91
N GLY A 100 19.09 16.51 -11.79
CA GLY A 100 19.33 15.40 -12.71
C GLY A 100 20.55 14.57 -12.32
N LEU A 101 20.87 13.56 -13.11
CA LEU A 101 21.95 12.60 -12.83
C LEU A 101 23.35 13.17 -12.92
N GLY A 102 23.55 14.14 -13.82
CA GLY A 102 24.88 14.73 -14.06
C GLY A 102 25.46 15.41 -12.83
N ASP A 103 24.61 16.06 -12.07
CA ASP A 103 24.98 16.94 -10.95
C ASP A 103 24.82 16.27 -9.57
N LEU A 104 24.60 14.95 -9.54
CA LEU A 104 24.60 14.18 -8.29
C LEU A 104 26.01 13.95 -7.78
N THR A 105 26.16 14.02 -6.46
CA THR A 105 27.40 13.60 -5.79
C THR A 105 27.65 12.12 -5.98
N SER A 106 28.89 11.67 -5.79
CA SER A 106 29.24 10.25 -5.92
C SER A 106 28.47 9.36 -4.94
N ALA A 107 28.16 9.85 -3.75
CA ALA A 107 27.37 9.15 -2.73
C ALA A 107 25.89 9.03 -3.15
N GLU A 108 25.27 10.12 -3.58
CA GLU A 108 23.89 10.14 -4.07
C GLU A 108 23.71 9.26 -5.32
N ARG A 109 24.70 9.28 -6.23
CA ARG A 109 24.69 8.42 -7.43
C ARG A 109 24.73 6.95 -7.06
N LYS A 110 25.56 6.55 -6.08
CA LYS A 110 25.61 5.17 -5.59
C LYS A 110 24.27 4.73 -4.99
N VAL A 111 23.63 5.57 -4.18
CA VAL A 111 22.29 5.31 -3.63
C VAL A 111 21.26 5.15 -4.74
N MET A 112 21.30 5.99 -5.78
CA MET A 112 20.39 5.88 -6.93
C MET A 112 20.64 4.60 -7.76
N GLU A 113 21.89 4.15 -7.89
CA GLU A 113 22.23 2.88 -8.55
C GLU A 113 21.74 1.67 -7.74
N GLU A 114 21.85 1.69 -6.42
CA GLU A 114 21.30 0.66 -5.53
C GLU A 114 19.77 0.58 -5.64
N MET A 115 19.10 1.73 -5.69
CA MET A 115 17.65 1.80 -5.91
C MET A 115 17.25 1.27 -7.29
N ARG A 116 18.08 1.49 -8.32
CA ARG A 116 17.90 0.96 -9.67
C ARG A 116 18.07 -0.57 -9.70
N ALA A 117 19.07 -1.10 -9.01
CA ALA A 117 19.34 -2.53 -8.94
C ALA A 117 18.20 -3.32 -8.28
N GLN A 118 17.52 -2.72 -7.30
CA GLN A 118 16.34 -3.30 -6.66
C GLN A 118 15.11 -3.35 -7.59
N ALA A 119 15.09 -2.54 -8.65
CA ALA A 119 14.01 -2.49 -9.64
C ALA A 119 14.29 -3.36 -10.89
N ALA A 120 14.82 -4.54 -10.74
CA ALA A 120 15.43 -5.44 -11.73
C ALA A 120 14.67 -5.75 -13.05
N SER A 121 13.61 -5.02 -13.41
CA SER A 121 12.86 -5.29 -14.66
C SER A 121 12.84 -4.17 -15.69
N ILE A 122 13.49 -3.02 -15.44
CA ILE A 122 13.48 -1.89 -16.38
C ILE A 122 14.91 -1.40 -16.60
N GLY A 123 15.66 -2.19 -17.38
CA GLY A 123 17.00 -1.81 -17.86
C GLY A 123 16.97 -0.68 -18.88
N ASP A 124 18.10 -0.05 -19.07
CA ASP A 124 18.59 0.76 -20.22
C ASP A 124 17.89 2.07 -20.64
N LYS A 125 16.73 2.46 -20.12
CA LYS A 125 16.02 3.67 -20.58
C LYS A 125 15.87 4.79 -19.54
N GLY A 126 16.82 4.98 -18.63
CA GLY A 126 16.87 6.17 -17.77
C GLY A 126 15.76 6.30 -16.71
N GLY A 127 15.01 5.22 -16.43
CA GLY A 127 14.00 5.18 -15.37
C GLY A 127 14.63 4.82 -14.03
N TYR A 128 14.30 5.58 -12.98
CA TYR A 128 14.75 5.31 -11.61
C TYR A 128 13.59 4.87 -10.74
N THR A 129 13.86 3.92 -9.85
CA THR A 129 12.90 3.53 -8.82
C THR A 129 12.70 4.71 -7.88
N VAL A 130 11.46 5.02 -7.59
CA VAL A 130 11.09 6.07 -6.64
C VAL A 130 11.53 5.66 -5.24
N ALA A 131 12.05 6.60 -4.46
CA ALA A 131 12.42 6.35 -3.06
C ALA A 131 11.23 5.75 -2.29
N THR A 132 11.52 4.82 -1.39
CA THR A 132 10.49 4.10 -0.60
C THR A 132 9.60 5.07 0.17
N THR A 133 10.17 6.17 0.67
CA THR A 133 9.47 7.26 1.38
C THR A 133 8.49 7.99 0.47
N LEU A 134 8.91 8.41 -0.72
CA LEU A 134 8.03 9.06 -1.70
C LEU A 134 6.94 8.12 -2.16
N MET A 135 7.27 6.86 -2.41
CA MET A 135 6.30 5.83 -2.77
C MET A 135 5.28 5.60 -1.67
N GLY A 136 5.70 5.51 -0.40
CA GLY A 136 4.80 5.42 0.74
C GLY A 136 3.82 6.58 0.80
N LYS A 137 4.31 7.81 0.67
CA LYS A 137 3.48 9.03 0.61
C LYS A 137 2.49 9.02 -0.57
N VAL A 138 2.93 8.53 -1.74
CA VAL A 138 2.05 8.41 -2.93
C VAL A 138 0.96 7.38 -2.69
N LEU A 139 1.30 6.18 -2.24
CA LEU A 139 0.33 5.09 -2.00
C LEU A 139 -0.68 5.46 -0.91
N GLU A 140 -0.25 6.11 0.16
CA GLU A 140 -1.14 6.59 1.22
C GLU A 140 -2.16 7.60 0.69
N ARG A 141 -1.69 8.61 -0.07
CA ARG A 141 -2.56 9.61 -0.69
C ARG A 141 -3.46 9.04 -1.79
N MET A 142 -3.04 7.98 -2.47
CA MET A 142 -3.87 7.31 -3.48
C MET A 142 -5.13 6.67 -2.88
N LYS A 143 -5.08 6.20 -1.63
CA LYS A 143 -6.24 5.64 -0.92
C LYS A 143 -7.39 6.65 -0.78
N ALA A 144 -7.08 7.94 -0.74
CA ALA A 144 -8.08 8.99 -0.66
C ALA A 144 -8.89 9.20 -1.96
N TYR A 145 -8.44 8.66 -3.09
CA TYR A 145 -9.07 8.88 -4.40
C TYR A 145 -9.92 7.70 -4.92
N GLY A 146 -9.96 6.58 -4.20
CA GLY A 146 -10.73 5.41 -4.61
C GLY A 146 -11.49 4.84 -3.42
N GLY A 147 -12.81 5.05 -3.39
CA GLY A 147 -13.67 4.51 -2.34
C GLY A 147 -13.59 2.99 -2.27
N ILE A 148 -13.72 2.30 -3.41
CA ILE A 148 -13.63 0.83 -3.51
C ILE A 148 -12.25 0.34 -3.09
N ALA A 149 -11.17 1.00 -3.52
CA ALA A 149 -9.81 0.60 -3.14
C ALA A 149 -9.55 0.65 -1.63
N SER A 150 -10.30 1.46 -0.87
CA SER A 150 -10.15 1.58 0.59
C SER A 150 -10.78 0.43 1.37
N VAL A 151 -11.78 -0.23 0.79
CA VAL A 151 -12.55 -1.33 1.43
C VAL A 151 -12.21 -2.70 0.87
N SER A 152 -11.47 -2.76 -0.23
CA SER A 152 -11.02 -3.98 -0.90
C SER A 152 -9.79 -4.56 -0.22
N GLN A 153 -9.57 -5.86 -0.41
CA GLN A 153 -8.35 -6.53 0.06
C GLN A 153 -7.14 -6.06 -0.75
N ALA A 154 -6.16 -5.47 -0.09
CA ALA A 154 -4.93 -5.01 -0.72
C ALA A 154 -3.87 -6.12 -0.75
N LEU A 155 -3.38 -6.47 -1.94
CA LEU A 155 -2.27 -7.40 -2.16
C LEU A 155 -1.06 -6.63 -2.69
N VAL A 156 0.01 -6.53 -1.91
CA VAL A 156 1.26 -5.88 -2.34
C VAL A 156 2.25 -6.94 -2.79
N THR A 157 2.78 -6.79 -4.02
CA THR A 157 3.77 -7.73 -4.60
C THR A 157 5.01 -6.98 -5.05
N ASP A 158 6.17 -7.63 -4.98
CA ASP A 158 7.44 -7.02 -5.41
C ASP A 158 7.61 -7.08 -6.93
N ALA A 159 7.13 -8.15 -7.57
CA ALA A 159 7.20 -8.36 -9.02
C ALA A 159 5.82 -8.24 -9.69
N GLY A 160 5.81 -7.93 -11.00
CA GLY A 160 4.61 -7.77 -11.80
C GLY A 160 4.25 -8.99 -12.65
N ASN A 161 4.72 -10.19 -12.30
CA ASN A 161 4.36 -11.42 -13.00
C ASN A 161 2.86 -11.70 -12.85
N VAL A 162 2.24 -12.30 -13.85
CA VAL A 162 0.84 -12.74 -13.77
C VAL A 162 0.73 -13.82 -12.70
N ILE A 163 -0.27 -13.71 -11.85
CA ILE A 163 -0.62 -14.69 -10.83
C ILE A 163 -1.92 -15.35 -11.29
N GLU A 164 -1.94 -16.66 -11.44
CA GLU A 164 -3.18 -17.39 -11.64
C GLU A 164 -3.92 -17.43 -10.31
N TRP A 165 -5.13 -16.92 -10.31
CA TRP A 165 -5.97 -16.85 -9.12
C TRP A 165 -7.13 -17.80 -9.27
N ALA A 166 -7.29 -18.70 -8.30
CA ALA A 166 -8.43 -19.58 -8.27
C ALA A 166 -9.67 -18.78 -7.86
N THR A 167 -10.71 -18.86 -8.68
CA THR A 167 -12.03 -18.30 -8.39
C THR A 167 -13.00 -19.45 -8.17
N SER A 168 -13.86 -19.35 -7.16
CA SER A 168 -14.91 -20.33 -6.91
C SER A 168 -16.23 -19.63 -6.60
N ASP A 169 -17.32 -20.25 -6.94
CA ASP A 169 -18.66 -19.89 -6.49
C ASP A 169 -19.18 -21.04 -5.64
N GLY A 170 -19.05 -20.89 -4.31
CA GLY A 170 -19.47 -21.90 -3.33
C GLY A 170 -20.93 -21.79 -2.89
N THR A 171 -21.73 -20.93 -3.52
CA THR A 171 -23.08 -20.59 -3.06
C THR A 171 -24.06 -21.78 -3.14
N GLU A 172 -23.83 -22.72 -4.05
CA GLU A 172 -24.67 -23.91 -4.25
C GLU A 172 -24.09 -25.18 -3.60
N GLU A 173 -22.89 -25.09 -2.99
CA GLU A 173 -22.27 -26.22 -2.35
C GLU A 173 -22.95 -26.55 -1.03
N MET A 174 -23.58 -27.73 -0.93
CA MET A 174 -24.20 -28.21 0.28
C MET A 174 -23.66 -29.58 0.65
N GLY A 175 -23.38 -29.76 1.94
CA GLY A 175 -23.13 -31.09 2.50
C GLY A 175 -24.40 -31.91 2.56
N GLU A 176 -24.27 -33.25 2.44
CA GLU A 176 -25.38 -34.18 2.55
C GLU A 176 -25.36 -35.00 3.86
N LEU A 177 -26.53 -35.43 4.28
CA LEU A 177 -26.64 -36.39 5.39
C LEU A 177 -26.48 -37.81 4.85
N VAL A 178 -25.42 -38.48 5.28
CA VAL A 178 -25.13 -39.88 4.88
C VAL A 178 -25.61 -40.85 5.96
N GLY A 179 -26.40 -41.84 5.57
CA GLY A 179 -26.83 -42.91 6.46
C GLY A 179 -25.71 -43.93 6.76
N GLU A 180 -25.91 -44.75 7.78
CA GLU A 180 -24.96 -45.80 8.14
C GLU A 180 -24.78 -46.80 6.99
N ASN A 181 -23.55 -47.08 6.55
CA ASN A 181 -23.20 -47.94 5.40
C ASN A 181 -23.69 -47.44 4.02
N VAL A 182 -23.96 -46.16 3.84
CA VAL A 182 -24.27 -45.56 2.54
C VAL A 182 -23.05 -44.76 2.05
N ALA A 183 -22.68 -44.92 0.79
CA ALA A 183 -21.62 -44.14 0.18
C ALA A 183 -22.07 -42.69 0.03
N ALA A 184 -21.19 -41.74 0.37
CA ALA A 184 -21.41 -40.31 0.10
C ALA A 184 -21.45 -40.04 -1.41
N THR A 185 -22.29 -39.09 -1.84
CA THR A 185 -22.31 -38.63 -3.24
C THR A 185 -21.09 -37.77 -3.54
N GLU A 186 -20.57 -37.89 -4.75
CA GLU A 186 -19.48 -37.04 -5.21
C GLU A 186 -20.04 -35.66 -5.52
N GLY A 187 -19.42 -34.61 -4.94
CA GLY A 187 -19.69 -33.22 -5.24
C GLY A 187 -18.41 -32.56 -5.75
N ASP A 188 -18.35 -32.31 -7.06
CA ASP A 188 -17.20 -31.63 -7.66
C ASP A 188 -17.28 -30.13 -7.45
N VAL A 189 -16.20 -29.53 -6.91
CA VAL A 189 -16.05 -28.09 -6.81
C VAL A 189 -15.53 -27.54 -8.15
N LEU A 190 -16.32 -26.68 -8.78
CA LEU A 190 -15.90 -26.01 -10.01
C LEU A 190 -14.97 -24.83 -9.68
N PHE A 191 -13.69 -25.04 -9.89
CA PHE A 191 -12.72 -23.95 -9.81
C PHE A 191 -12.59 -23.26 -11.18
N GLY A 192 -12.88 -21.95 -11.20
CA GLY A 192 -12.45 -21.07 -12.28
C GLY A 192 -11.03 -20.59 -12.00
N THR A 193 -10.26 -20.34 -13.06
CA THR A 193 -8.99 -19.61 -12.94
C THR A 193 -9.14 -18.27 -13.60
N ASP A 194 -8.90 -17.19 -12.86
CA ASP A 194 -8.76 -15.85 -13.41
C ASP A 194 -7.31 -15.36 -13.26
N SER A 195 -6.83 -14.56 -14.19
CA SER A 195 -5.48 -14.08 -14.17
C SER A 195 -5.38 -12.72 -13.51
N LEU A 196 -4.71 -12.66 -12.35
CA LEU A 196 -4.38 -11.41 -11.68
C LEU A 196 -3.10 -10.80 -12.31
N GLY A 197 -3.28 -10.04 -13.38
CA GLY A 197 -2.21 -9.33 -14.09
C GLY A 197 -1.70 -8.13 -13.30
N ALA A 198 -0.65 -7.49 -13.84
CA ALA A 198 -0.13 -6.22 -13.35
C ALA A 198 -0.09 -5.22 -14.51
N HIS A 199 -1.12 -4.41 -14.64
CA HIS A 199 -1.32 -3.45 -15.72
C HIS A 199 -0.59 -2.14 -15.43
N LYS A 200 0.11 -1.60 -16.43
CA LYS A 200 0.94 -0.40 -16.27
C LYS A 200 0.07 0.85 -16.46
N ILE A 201 0.04 1.71 -15.44
CA ILE A 201 -0.60 3.03 -15.49
C ILE A 201 0.45 4.13 -15.45
N SER A 202 0.19 5.24 -16.13
CA SER A 202 1.06 6.42 -16.22
C SER A 202 0.41 7.61 -15.50
N SER A 203 1.24 8.41 -14.80
CA SER A 203 0.81 9.70 -14.25
C SER A 203 0.52 10.77 -15.32
N LYS A 204 0.74 10.45 -16.60
CA LYS A 204 0.95 11.44 -17.67
C LYS A 204 2.11 12.39 -17.31
N MET A 205 2.53 13.21 -18.24
CA MET A 205 3.65 14.14 -17.99
C MET A 205 3.22 15.24 -17.03
N ILE A 206 4.04 15.49 -16.00
CA ILE A 206 3.92 16.60 -15.08
C ILE A 206 5.04 17.56 -15.43
N ARG A 207 4.72 18.72 -15.98
CA ARG A 207 5.69 19.77 -16.34
C ARG A 207 5.86 20.73 -15.17
N VAL A 208 7.10 21.05 -14.86
CA VAL A 208 7.50 21.95 -13.80
C VAL A 208 8.50 22.94 -14.39
N SER A 209 8.36 24.24 -14.10
CA SER A 209 9.33 25.24 -14.55
C SER A 209 10.68 25.05 -13.86
N ASN A 210 11.76 25.31 -14.57
CA ASN A 210 13.10 25.22 -14.00
C ASN A 210 13.32 26.24 -12.87
N SER A 211 12.64 27.38 -12.93
CA SER A 211 12.65 28.40 -11.83
C SER A 211 12.11 27.78 -10.53
N LEU A 212 10.98 27.02 -10.59
CA LEU A 212 10.44 26.35 -9.41
C LEU A 212 11.36 25.22 -8.90
N LEU A 213 12.06 24.54 -9.81
CA LEU A 213 13.05 23.52 -9.42
C LEU A 213 14.28 24.13 -8.75
N ALA A 214 14.66 25.35 -9.14
CA ALA A 214 15.79 26.10 -8.55
C ALA A 214 15.44 26.71 -7.18
N ASP A 215 14.15 27.01 -6.94
CA ASP A 215 13.69 27.55 -5.67
C ASP A 215 13.76 26.50 -4.56
N SER A 216 14.61 26.78 -3.56
CA SER A 216 14.82 25.85 -2.44
C SER A 216 13.73 25.92 -1.35
N SER A 217 12.81 26.89 -1.43
CA SER A 217 11.75 27.09 -0.44
C SER A 217 10.57 26.11 -0.63
N VAL A 218 10.49 25.47 -1.80
CA VAL A 218 9.39 24.55 -2.15
C VAL A 218 9.80 23.11 -1.86
N ASP A 219 9.00 22.39 -1.06
CA ASP A 219 9.11 20.93 -0.92
C ASP A 219 8.62 20.25 -2.22
N LEU A 220 9.57 20.06 -3.13
CA LEU A 220 9.31 19.45 -4.43
C LEU A 220 8.84 18.01 -4.30
N GLU A 221 9.34 17.25 -3.32
CA GLU A 221 8.96 15.85 -3.08
C GLU A 221 7.48 15.76 -2.70
N ALA A 222 7.03 16.55 -1.73
CA ALA A 222 5.62 16.56 -1.32
C ALA A 222 4.69 17.05 -2.44
N PHE A 223 5.10 18.06 -3.22
CA PHE A 223 4.36 18.53 -4.37
C PHE A 223 4.20 17.46 -5.45
N MET A 224 5.30 16.82 -5.84
CA MET A 224 5.28 15.74 -6.84
C MET A 224 4.48 14.53 -6.35
N ALA A 225 4.65 14.13 -5.08
CA ALA A 225 3.87 13.05 -4.46
C ALA A 225 2.37 13.31 -4.56
N ALA A 226 1.92 14.52 -4.23
CA ALA A 226 0.51 14.89 -4.30
C ALA A 226 -0.04 14.83 -5.73
N ARG A 227 0.71 15.33 -6.72
CA ARG A 227 0.30 15.32 -8.12
C ARG A 227 0.27 13.92 -8.73
N ILE A 228 1.28 13.11 -8.46
CA ILE A 228 1.36 11.72 -8.91
C ILE A 228 0.22 10.92 -8.29
N ALA A 229 0.03 11.00 -6.96
CA ALA A 229 -1.02 10.31 -6.23
C ALA A 229 -2.41 10.65 -6.77
N SER A 230 -2.71 11.92 -7.00
CA SER A 230 -4.00 12.36 -7.55
C SER A 230 -4.26 11.77 -8.94
N ARG A 231 -3.27 11.80 -9.84
CA ARG A 231 -3.45 11.32 -11.22
C ARG A 231 -3.51 9.79 -11.32
N ILE A 232 -2.57 9.10 -10.66
CA ILE A 232 -2.54 7.64 -10.66
C ILE A 232 -3.72 7.09 -9.86
N GLY A 233 -4.05 7.67 -8.69
CA GLY A 233 -5.15 7.25 -7.85
C GLY A 233 -6.50 7.31 -8.57
N ARG A 234 -6.81 8.44 -9.20
CA ARG A 234 -8.05 8.58 -10.00
C ARG A 234 -8.08 7.62 -11.20
N GLY A 235 -6.95 7.46 -11.91
CA GLY A 235 -6.86 6.52 -13.01
C GLY A 235 -7.01 5.08 -12.53
N LYS A 236 -6.40 4.70 -11.41
CA LYS A 236 -6.55 3.39 -10.78
C LYS A 236 -8.01 3.15 -10.39
N ALA A 237 -8.66 4.08 -9.67
CA ALA A 237 -10.07 3.97 -9.29
C ALA A 237 -10.97 3.74 -10.51
N HIS A 238 -10.74 4.49 -11.60
CA HIS A 238 -11.50 4.30 -12.83
C HIS A 238 -11.39 2.87 -13.39
N TYR A 239 -10.17 2.30 -13.47
CA TYR A 239 -9.99 0.96 -14.00
C TYR A 239 -10.38 -0.16 -13.03
N LEU A 240 -10.34 0.07 -11.71
CA LEU A 240 -10.88 -0.87 -10.73
C LEU A 240 -12.40 -1.04 -10.87
N VAL A 241 -13.11 0.01 -11.28
CA VAL A 241 -14.56 -0.05 -11.53
C VAL A 241 -14.85 -0.47 -12.97
N LYS A 242 -14.38 0.29 -13.95
CA LYS A 242 -14.76 0.21 -15.37
C LYS A 242 -13.82 -0.62 -16.26
N GLY A 243 -12.79 -1.23 -15.70
CA GLY A 243 -11.87 -2.07 -16.46
C GLY A 243 -12.60 -3.24 -17.13
N THR A 244 -12.32 -3.46 -18.41
CA THR A 244 -13.04 -4.47 -19.22
C THR A 244 -12.40 -5.86 -19.20
N GLY A 245 -11.18 -5.99 -18.67
CA GLY A 245 -10.39 -7.22 -18.77
C GLY A 245 -9.78 -7.48 -20.15
N THR A 246 -10.09 -6.65 -21.15
CA THR A 246 -9.68 -6.79 -22.54
C THR A 246 -9.18 -5.45 -23.09
N GLY A 247 -8.89 -5.38 -24.37
CA GLY A 247 -8.51 -4.14 -25.06
C GLY A 247 -7.03 -4.05 -25.40
N SER A 248 -6.64 -2.95 -26.03
CA SER A 248 -5.25 -2.63 -26.38
C SER A 248 -4.92 -1.20 -25.96
N PRO A 249 -4.19 -0.98 -24.84
CA PRO A 249 -3.59 -1.99 -23.98
C PRO A 249 -4.61 -2.79 -23.17
N VAL A 250 -4.26 -4.01 -22.77
CA VAL A 250 -5.11 -4.86 -21.90
C VAL A 250 -5.37 -4.16 -20.59
N GLN A 251 -6.65 -4.10 -20.21
CA GLN A 251 -7.11 -3.48 -18.95
C GLN A 251 -7.29 -4.54 -17.87
N PRO A 252 -7.21 -4.17 -16.58
CA PRO A 252 -7.64 -5.06 -15.51
C PRO A 252 -9.15 -5.35 -15.64
N ARG A 253 -9.61 -6.50 -15.15
CA ARG A 253 -11.03 -6.83 -15.11
C ARG A 253 -11.66 -6.18 -13.88
N GLY A 254 -12.29 -5.02 -14.08
CA GLY A 254 -12.87 -4.21 -13.01
C GLY A 254 -14.19 -4.79 -12.47
N LEU A 255 -14.71 -4.12 -11.45
CA LEU A 255 -15.91 -4.55 -10.73
C LEU A 255 -17.16 -4.62 -11.64
N GLU A 256 -17.31 -3.67 -12.56
CA GLU A 256 -18.45 -3.63 -13.51
C GLU A 256 -18.46 -4.85 -14.44
N ALA A 257 -17.30 -5.32 -14.88
CA ALA A 257 -17.15 -6.51 -15.72
C ALA A 257 -17.24 -7.82 -14.93
N SER A 258 -16.88 -7.82 -13.63
CA SER A 258 -16.80 -9.02 -12.80
C SER A 258 -18.08 -9.31 -12.02
N ALA A 259 -18.75 -8.26 -11.50
CA ALA A 259 -19.94 -8.42 -10.67
C ALA A 259 -21.17 -8.80 -11.50
N ALA A 260 -21.89 -9.82 -11.04
CA ALA A 260 -23.18 -10.23 -11.62
C ALA A 260 -24.28 -9.18 -11.32
N VAL A 261 -25.32 -9.14 -12.14
CA VAL A 261 -26.49 -8.30 -11.90
C VAL A 261 -27.39 -8.95 -10.85
N GLY A 262 -27.55 -8.32 -9.69
CA GLY A 262 -28.44 -8.78 -8.63
C GLY A 262 -29.87 -8.34 -8.83
N LYS A 263 -30.07 -7.11 -9.35
CA LYS A 263 -31.40 -6.54 -9.64
C LYS A 263 -31.30 -5.55 -10.79
N VAL A 264 -32.33 -5.51 -11.61
CA VAL A 264 -32.55 -4.48 -12.64
C VAL A 264 -33.64 -3.53 -12.12
N THR A 265 -33.43 -2.21 -12.26
CA THR A 265 -34.43 -1.20 -11.86
C THR A 265 -35.63 -1.21 -12.77
N ALA A 266 -36.74 -0.72 -12.27
CA ALA A 266 -38.00 -0.55 -13.07
C ALA A 266 -37.88 0.61 -14.05
N SER A 267 -37.04 1.60 -13.75
CA SER A 267 -36.78 2.79 -14.56
C SER A 267 -35.27 2.98 -14.79
N ALA A 268 -34.91 3.53 -15.94
CA ALA A 268 -33.52 3.89 -16.24
C ALA A 268 -33.04 5.15 -15.52
N ALA A 269 -33.96 6.01 -15.06
CA ALA A 269 -33.66 7.33 -14.48
C ALA A 269 -34.12 7.50 -13.03
N ALA A 270 -34.80 6.52 -12.44
CA ALA A 270 -35.32 6.61 -11.07
C ALA A 270 -34.93 5.41 -10.25
N LEU A 271 -34.61 5.66 -8.99
CA LEU A 271 -34.24 4.65 -8.01
C LEU A 271 -35.33 4.59 -6.93
N THR A 272 -35.68 3.38 -6.49
CA THR A 272 -36.63 3.16 -5.41
C THR A 272 -35.94 2.47 -4.24
N TRP A 273 -36.47 2.68 -3.03
CA TRP A 273 -35.99 2.05 -1.82
C TRP A 273 -36.11 0.52 -1.87
N GLN A 274 -37.17 0.01 -2.51
CA GLN A 274 -37.39 -1.43 -2.70
C GLN A 274 -36.33 -2.07 -3.58
N GLU A 275 -35.81 -1.34 -4.58
CA GLU A 275 -34.75 -1.85 -5.46
C GLU A 275 -33.40 -1.99 -4.73
N ILE A 276 -33.07 -1.02 -3.86
CA ILE A 276 -31.89 -1.10 -2.99
C ILE A 276 -32.02 -2.31 -2.06
N ASN A 277 -33.18 -2.47 -1.42
CA ASN A 277 -33.42 -3.61 -0.55
C ASN A 277 -33.36 -4.95 -1.31
N ALA A 278 -33.94 -5.00 -2.52
CA ALA A 278 -33.88 -6.19 -3.37
C ALA A 278 -32.43 -6.55 -3.79
N LEU A 279 -31.59 -5.54 -4.08
CA LEU A 279 -30.16 -5.75 -4.33
C LEU A 279 -29.47 -6.41 -3.13
N ILE A 280 -29.65 -5.86 -1.92
CA ILE A 280 -29.06 -6.41 -0.70
C ILE A 280 -29.53 -7.86 -0.49
N HIS A 281 -30.80 -8.14 -0.68
CA HIS A 281 -31.36 -9.49 -0.49
C HIS A 281 -31.06 -10.48 -1.64
N SER A 282 -30.54 -10.01 -2.76
CA SER A 282 -30.05 -10.87 -3.84
C SER A 282 -28.72 -11.56 -3.51
N ILE A 283 -28.03 -11.10 -2.46
CA ILE A 283 -26.75 -11.63 -2.01
C ILE A 283 -27.00 -12.63 -0.87
N ASP A 284 -26.24 -13.72 -0.84
CA ASP A 284 -26.38 -14.73 0.20
C ASP A 284 -26.18 -14.13 1.60
N PRO A 285 -26.98 -14.57 2.61
CA PRO A 285 -26.83 -14.13 4.00
C PRO A 285 -25.42 -14.29 4.58
N ALA A 286 -24.64 -15.29 4.13
CA ALA A 286 -23.27 -15.49 4.58
C ALA A 286 -22.39 -14.30 4.25
N TYR A 287 -22.44 -13.76 3.02
CA TYR A 287 -21.69 -12.56 2.63
C TYR A 287 -22.27 -11.28 3.23
N ARG A 288 -23.58 -11.21 3.46
CA ARG A 288 -24.22 -10.03 4.08
C ARG A 288 -23.81 -9.80 5.54
N SER A 289 -23.40 -10.86 6.24
CA SER A 289 -22.91 -10.78 7.61
C SER A 289 -21.41 -10.44 7.71
N ALA A 290 -20.69 -10.40 6.58
CA ALA A 290 -19.26 -10.12 6.55
C ALA A 290 -18.95 -8.69 7.04
N PRO A 291 -17.81 -8.46 7.75
CA PRO A 291 -17.44 -7.15 8.29
C PRO A 291 -17.23 -6.09 7.22
N GLN A 292 -16.82 -6.50 6.01
CA GLN A 292 -16.56 -5.61 4.87
C GLN A 292 -17.73 -5.55 3.88
N PHE A 293 -18.92 -6.02 4.28
CA PHE A 293 -20.13 -5.79 3.48
C PHE A 293 -20.43 -4.30 3.38
N ARG A 294 -20.51 -3.76 2.16
CA ARG A 294 -20.74 -2.35 1.87
C ARG A 294 -21.67 -2.19 0.68
N LEU A 295 -22.31 -1.03 0.62
CA LEU A 295 -22.89 -0.48 -0.59
C LEU A 295 -21.85 0.46 -1.22
N ALA A 296 -21.65 0.38 -2.53
CA ALA A 296 -20.76 1.28 -3.26
C ALA A 296 -21.51 1.93 -4.42
N PHE A 297 -21.43 3.25 -4.50
CA PHE A 297 -22.10 4.06 -5.53
C PHE A 297 -21.39 5.42 -5.63
N ASN A 298 -21.75 6.22 -6.61
CA ASN A 298 -21.20 7.57 -6.76
C ASN A 298 -22.00 8.61 -5.96
N ASP A 299 -21.49 9.84 -5.91
CA ASP A 299 -22.08 10.95 -5.18
C ASP A 299 -23.45 11.37 -5.75
N ALA A 300 -23.63 11.33 -7.07
CA ALA A 300 -24.92 11.63 -7.69
C ALA A 300 -26.01 10.60 -7.28
N THR A 301 -25.64 9.34 -7.14
CA THR A 301 -26.55 8.31 -6.61
C THR A 301 -26.84 8.51 -5.12
N LEU A 302 -25.87 8.99 -4.33
CA LEU A 302 -26.09 9.36 -2.94
C LEU A 302 -27.14 10.47 -2.82
N GLN A 303 -27.01 11.52 -3.63
CA GLN A 303 -28.00 12.60 -3.68
C GLN A 303 -29.39 12.05 -3.99
N LEU A 304 -29.54 11.16 -4.98
CA LEU A 304 -30.83 10.55 -5.28
C LEU A 304 -31.42 9.76 -4.11
N ILE A 305 -30.57 9.09 -3.33
CA ILE A 305 -31.00 8.34 -2.13
C ILE A 305 -31.45 9.29 -1.03
N GLU A 306 -30.78 10.42 -0.84
CA GLU A 306 -31.16 11.46 0.13
C GLU A 306 -32.48 12.15 -0.23
N GLU A 307 -32.76 12.27 -1.52
CA GLU A 307 -34.02 12.87 -2.03
C GLU A 307 -35.20 11.90 -2.01
N LEU A 308 -35.03 10.61 -1.66
CA LEU A 308 -36.14 9.65 -1.58
C LEU A 308 -37.10 10.03 -0.44
N VAL A 309 -38.36 10.17 -0.79
CA VAL A 309 -39.44 10.51 0.14
C VAL A 309 -40.52 9.43 0.16
N ASP A 310 -41.27 9.34 1.25
CA ASP A 310 -42.47 8.52 1.35
C ASP A 310 -43.69 9.20 0.65
N ALA A 311 -44.83 8.51 0.63
CA ALA A 311 -46.06 9.05 0.06
C ALA A 311 -46.58 10.35 0.72
N ASN A 312 -46.02 10.68 1.90
CA ASN A 312 -46.39 11.89 2.67
C ASN A 312 -45.30 12.99 2.54
N GLY A 313 -44.31 12.81 1.67
CA GLY A 313 -43.21 13.77 1.48
C GLY A 313 -42.16 13.78 2.59
N ARG A 314 -42.08 12.74 3.43
CA ARG A 314 -41.05 12.62 4.47
C ARG A 314 -39.83 11.93 3.89
N PRO A 315 -38.61 12.42 4.17
CA PRO A 315 -37.40 11.73 3.77
C PRO A 315 -37.37 10.30 4.33
N LEU A 316 -37.09 9.32 3.48
CA LEU A 316 -36.98 7.92 3.89
C LEU A 316 -35.66 7.62 4.61
N TRP A 317 -34.65 8.41 4.33
CA TRP A 317 -33.34 8.29 4.96
C TRP A 317 -32.84 9.68 5.38
N LEU A 318 -32.33 9.74 6.61
CA LEU A 318 -31.63 10.91 7.14
C LEU A 318 -30.23 10.47 7.54
N PRO A 319 -29.19 11.18 7.08
CA PRO A 319 -27.83 10.89 7.53
C PRO A 319 -27.74 11.08 9.06
N SER A 320 -26.94 10.24 9.70
CA SER A 320 -26.74 10.33 11.15
C SER A 320 -26.15 11.69 11.51
N ILE A 321 -26.77 12.38 12.47
CA ILE A 321 -26.28 13.66 13.00
C ILE A 321 -25.08 13.42 13.94
N ASP A 322 -24.94 12.20 14.47
CA ASP A 322 -23.84 11.82 15.34
C ASP A 322 -22.57 11.59 14.51
N ALA A 323 -21.55 12.43 14.70
CA ALA A 323 -20.26 12.33 14.02
C ALA A 323 -19.50 11.00 14.32
N ASP A 324 -19.80 10.37 15.45
CA ASP A 324 -19.15 9.13 15.89
C ASP A 324 -19.74 7.84 15.27
N ARG A 325 -20.87 7.94 14.58
CA ARG A 325 -21.50 6.79 13.91
C ARG A 325 -21.35 6.88 12.41
N PRO A 326 -20.73 5.87 11.77
CA PRO A 326 -20.66 5.84 10.31
C PRO A 326 -22.07 5.84 9.73
N ALA A 327 -22.30 6.67 8.73
CA ALA A 327 -23.57 6.73 8.02
C ALA A 327 -23.90 5.35 7.41
N THR A 328 -25.13 4.90 7.55
CA THR A 328 -25.61 3.60 7.07
C THR A 328 -26.90 3.75 6.30
N ILE A 329 -27.06 2.98 5.23
CA ILE A 329 -28.28 2.86 4.45
C ILE A 329 -28.81 1.44 4.65
N LEU A 330 -30.07 1.28 5.10
CA LEU A 330 -30.64 -0.02 5.45
C LEU A 330 -29.76 -0.84 6.40
N LYS A 331 -29.13 -0.19 7.39
CA LYS A 331 -28.18 -0.78 8.36
C LYS A 331 -26.84 -1.23 7.75
N GLN A 332 -26.63 -1.03 6.46
CA GLN A 332 -25.38 -1.34 5.78
C GLN A 332 -24.52 -0.09 5.65
N ARG A 333 -23.21 -0.24 5.85
CA ARG A 333 -22.24 0.82 5.61
C ARG A 333 -22.14 1.06 4.11
N TYR A 334 -21.78 2.25 3.71
CA TYR A 334 -21.57 2.57 2.30
C TYR A 334 -20.24 3.26 2.06
N VAL A 335 -19.83 3.25 0.81
CA VAL A 335 -18.66 3.94 0.32
C VAL A 335 -19.01 4.67 -0.97
N VAL A 336 -18.52 5.90 -1.09
CA VAL A 336 -18.72 6.72 -2.30
C VAL A 336 -17.49 6.63 -3.17
N ASP A 337 -17.66 6.26 -4.44
CA ASP A 337 -16.60 6.22 -5.44
C ASP A 337 -17.06 6.84 -6.75
N GLN A 338 -16.42 7.96 -7.12
CA GLN A 338 -16.77 8.71 -8.33
C GLN A 338 -16.47 7.98 -9.66
N ALA A 339 -15.78 6.85 -9.60
CA ALA A 339 -15.54 6.04 -10.80
C ALA A 339 -16.75 5.20 -11.20
N ILE A 340 -17.71 4.97 -10.29
CA ILE A 340 -18.96 4.27 -10.57
C ILE A 340 -19.84 5.14 -11.47
N ALA A 341 -20.54 4.52 -12.40
CA ALA A 341 -21.43 5.21 -13.31
C ALA A 341 -22.61 5.87 -12.58
N ASP A 342 -23.14 6.94 -13.15
CA ASP A 342 -24.44 7.49 -12.76
C ASP A 342 -25.55 6.53 -13.14
N ILE A 343 -26.75 6.72 -12.55
CA ILE A 343 -27.94 5.99 -12.95
C ILE A 343 -28.24 6.25 -14.44
N GLY A 344 -28.47 5.21 -15.19
CA GLY A 344 -28.67 5.28 -16.62
C GLY A 344 -29.07 3.93 -17.21
N GLU A 345 -29.38 3.93 -18.50
CA GLU A 345 -29.75 2.73 -19.25
C GLU A 345 -28.62 1.69 -19.22
N SER A 346 -28.96 0.47 -18.81
CA SER A 346 -28.02 -0.65 -18.71
C SER A 346 -26.77 -0.39 -17.84
N ALA A 347 -26.67 0.77 -17.19
CA ALA A 347 -25.54 1.14 -16.36
C ALA A 347 -25.59 0.39 -15.02
N LYS A 348 -24.46 -0.16 -14.59
CA LYS A 348 -24.27 -0.70 -13.23
C LYS A 348 -23.83 0.45 -12.33
N PHE A 349 -24.77 1.08 -11.63
CA PHE A 349 -24.56 2.32 -10.88
C PHE A 349 -24.46 2.13 -9.37
N MET A 350 -24.77 0.94 -8.86
CA MET A 350 -24.61 0.59 -7.45
C MET A 350 -24.13 -0.84 -7.32
N PHE A 351 -23.24 -1.09 -6.39
CA PHE A 351 -22.75 -2.40 -6.04
C PHE A 351 -23.03 -2.67 -4.57
N ALA A 352 -23.36 -3.91 -4.24
CA ALA A 352 -23.50 -4.36 -2.87
C ALA A 352 -22.74 -5.66 -2.71
N GLY A 353 -22.09 -5.86 -1.57
CA GLY A 353 -21.39 -7.12 -1.31
C GLY A 353 -20.26 -7.01 -0.32
N ASP A 354 -19.57 -8.12 -0.14
CA ASP A 354 -18.36 -8.21 0.65
C ASP A 354 -17.15 -7.83 -0.21
N PHE A 355 -16.64 -6.61 -0.01
CA PHE A 355 -15.50 -6.09 -0.78
C PHE A 355 -14.15 -6.71 -0.37
N GLU A 356 -14.09 -7.53 0.67
CA GLU A 356 -12.88 -8.31 0.98
C GLU A 356 -12.59 -9.34 -0.11
N GLN A 357 -13.62 -9.82 -0.82
CA GLN A 357 -13.48 -10.74 -1.96
C GLN A 357 -13.01 -10.05 -3.25
N PHE A 358 -12.94 -8.71 -3.27
CA PHE A 358 -12.36 -7.96 -4.38
C PHE A 358 -10.91 -7.60 -4.06
N ILE A 359 -9.98 -8.33 -4.69
CA ILE A 359 -8.55 -8.20 -4.44
C ILE A 359 -7.96 -7.15 -5.36
N VAL A 360 -7.31 -6.15 -4.76
CA VAL A 360 -6.59 -5.09 -5.46
C VAL A 360 -5.09 -5.29 -5.28
N ARG A 361 -4.40 -5.63 -6.35
CA ARG A 361 -2.96 -5.85 -6.38
C ARG A 361 -2.23 -4.56 -6.70
N ASP A 362 -1.23 -4.22 -5.90
CA ASP A 362 -0.27 -3.15 -6.15
C ASP A 362 1.15 -3.73 -6.24
N VAL A 363 1.87 -3.38 -7.30
CA VAL A 363 3.29 -3.74 -7.41
C VAL A 363 4.11 -2.65 -6.73
N ARG A 364 4.95 -3.04 -5.78
CA ARG A 364 5.75 -2.11 -4.96
C ARG A 364 6.67 -1.20 -5.78
N ALA A 365 7.14 -1.66 -6.94
CA ALA A 365 8.04 -0.87 -7.80
C ALA A 365 7.30 0.22 -8.57
N MET A 366 7.65 1.47 -8.34
CA MET A 366 7.21 2.64 -9.11
C MET A 366 8.43 3.25 -9.81
N THR A 367 8.29 3.61 -11.09
CA THR A 367 9.38 4.15 -11.89
C THR A 367 9.09 5.59 -12.25
N MET A 368 10.06 6.49 -12.03
CA MET A 368 9.99 7.90 -12.41
C MET A 368 11.06 8.22 -13.47
N LEU A 369 10.66 8.91 -14.52
CA LEU A 369 11.51 9.45 -15.58
C LEU A 369 11.53 10.97 -15.48
N ARG A 370 12.72 11.58 -15.48
CA ARG A 370 12.94 13.01 -15.61
C ARG A 370 13.32 13.33 -17.05
N LEU A 371 12.53 14.15 -17.72
CA LEU A 371 12.68 14.52 -19.13
C LEU A 371 13.04 16.01 -19.22
N ALA A 372 14.31 16.34 -19.08
CA ALA A 372 14.80 17.72 -19.11
C ALA A 372 14.87 18.27 -20.55
N GLU A 373 15.29 17.43 -21.52
CA GLU A 373 15.55 17.88 -22.89
C GLU A 373 14.27 18.14 -23.68
N ARG A 374 13.20 17.39 -23.42
CA ARG A 374 11.95 17.41 -24.21
C ARG A 374 11.23 18.76 -24.20
N TYR A 375 11.38 19.54 -23.13
CA TYR A 375 10.72 20.83 -22.93
C TYR A 375 11.73 21.94 -22.60
N ALA A 376 12.98 21.77 -23.02
CA ALA A 376 14.04 22.76 -22.79
C ALA A 376 13.72 24.13 -23.42
N GLU A 377 13.06 24.14 -24.56
CA GLU A 377 12.61 25.36 -25.25
C GLU A 377 11.58 26.18 -24.47
N PHE A 378 10.87 25.57 -23.52
CA PHE A 378 9.90 26.24 -22.64
C PHE A 378 10.44 26.49 -21.24
N ASP A 379 11.72 26.27 -20.99
CA ASP A 379 12.36 26.33 -19.65
C ASP A 379 11.62 25.45 -18.61
N GLN A 380 11.23 24.23 -19.04
CA GLN A 380 10.47 23.28 -18.22
C GLN A 380 11.14 21.90 -18.21
N THR A 381 11.04 21.24 -17.06
CA THR A 381 11.38 19.81 -16.90
C THR A 381 10.10 19.02 -16.70
N ALA A 382 9.95 17.90 -17.41
CA ALA A 382 8.81 17.01 -17.26
C ALA A 382 9.16 15.76 -16.45
N PHE A 383 8.22 15.34 -15.62
CA PHE A 383 8.29 14.10 -14.85
C PHE A 383 7.21 13.16 -15.31
N LEU A 384 7.57 11.89 -15.51
CA LEU A 384 6.67 10.83 -15.93
C LEU A 384 6.83 9.64 -14.98
N THR A 385 5.76 9.26 -14.31
CA THR A 385 5.76 8.16 -13.35
C THR A 385 4.89 7.03 -13.85
N PHE A 386 5.38 5.81 -13.68
CA PHE A 386 4.65 4.58 -13.98
C PHE A 386 4.45 3.76 -12.71
N HIS A 387 3.24 3.24 -12.58
CA HIS A 387 2.86 2.28 -11.54
C HIS A 387 2.21 1.05 -12.18
N ARG A 388 2.25 -0.09 -11.50
CA ARG A 388 1.59 -1.32 -11.95
C ARG A 388 0.60 -1.80 -10.90
N PHE A 389 -0.61 -2.11 -11.34
CA PHE A 389 -1.68 -2.59 -10.47
C PHE A 389 -2.54 -3.60 -11.23
N GLY A 390 -3.36 -4.33 -10.49
CA GLY A 390 -4.36 -5.25 -11.03
C GLY A 390 -5.50 -5.43 -10.04
N CYS A 391 -6.57 -6.09 -10.48
CA CYS A 391 -7.66 -6.48 -9.61
C CYS A 391 -8.29 -7.78 -10.10
N VAL A 392 -8.94 -8.48 -9.18
CA VAL A 392 -9.70 -9.70 -9.45
C VAL A 392 -10.80 -9.83 -8.40
N LEU A 393 -11.99 -10.23 -8.81
CA LEU A 393 -13.06 -10.65 -7.93
C LEU A 393 -12.91 -12.16 -7.69
N GLN A 394 -12.52 -12.54 -6.48
CA GLN A 394 -12.24 -13.93 -6.12
C GLN A 394 -13.51 -14.77 -6.14
N ASP A 395 -14.61 -14.22 -5.62
CA ASP A 395 -15.91 -14.86 -5.57
C ASP A 395 -16.95 -13.98 -6.26
N THR A 396 -17.51 -14.48 -7.37
CA THR A 396 -18.47 -13.73 -8.19
C THR A 396 -19.85 -13.60 -7.54
N ALA A 397 -20.18 -14.44 -6.55
CA ALA A 397 -21.41 -14.38 -5.80
C ALA A 397 -21.38 -13.34 -4.67
N ALA A 398 -20.18 -12.98 -4.21
CA ALA A 398 -19.96 -12.09 -3.06
C ALA A 398 -20.37 -10.63 -3.33
N ILE A 399 -20.30 -10.16 -4.60
CA ILE A 399 -20.64 -8.80 -4.98
C ILE A 399 -21.61 -8.82 -6.15
N LYS A 400 -22.73 -8.11 -6.02
CA LYS A 400 -23.72 -7.95 -7.07
C LYS A 400 -23.99 -6.49 -7.39
N ALA A 401 -24.41 -6.23 -8.62
CA ALA A 401 -24.70 -4.90 -9.14
C ALA A 401 -26.21 -4.63 -9.26
N LEU A 402 -26.60 -3.39 -9.02
CA LEU A 402 -27.88 -2.84 -9.44
C LEU A 402 -27.69 -2.19 -10.82
N GLN A 403 -28.48 -2.66 -11.77
CA GLN A 403 -28.39 -2.20 -13.15
C GLN A 403 -29.62 -1.39 -13.53
N GLY A 404 -29.41 -0.27 -14.22
CA GLY A 404 -30.51 0.50 -14.80
C GLY A 404 -31.23 -0.32 -15.87
N LYS A 405 -32.53 -0.09 -15.98
CA LYS A 405 -33.38 -0.77 -16.99
C LYS A 405 -32.80 -0.55 -18.38
N PRO A 406 -32.55 -1.62 -19.15
CA PRO A 406 -32.27 -1.49 -20.57
C PRO A 406 -33.47 -0.97 -21.32
N LEU A 407 -33.26 -0.29 -22.46
CA LEU A 407 -34.31 0.16 -23.39
C LEU A 407 -35.09 -1.01 -24.00
#